data_2ad2e954fd843209feaf489d3e3145f4
#
_entry.id   2ad2e954fd843209feaf489d3e3145f4
#
_cell.length_a   1.000
_cell.length_b   1.000
_cell.length_c   1.000
_cell.angle_alpha   90.00
_cell.angle_beta   90.00
_cell.angle_gamma   90.00
#
_symmetry.space_group_name_H-M   'P 1'
#
loop_
_entity.id
_entity.type
_entity.pdbx_description
1 polymer ?
#
loop_
_entity_poly.entity_id
_entity_poly.type
_entity_poly.pdbx_seq_one_letter_code
_entity_poly.pdbx_strand_id
1 'polypeptide(L)'
;MNEIKLGVSKFNNIGGVTCYMNSILVIIQQTPILADYIVGGNFKEDLLRNCDNDIEKVKDSVFYNLYELLTASLKNDNKNITPSTFRSKISQKNPIWGQYQHQDSQEFLSFLITQLENETKSKVMFLPGNIKLNENINNIDENIDCILSKSHWNNSFKEDYSPVKLLFTGQFKNNIECSICNNNSSNYELFQTLQVSIPIKNKGDDLIKNFTLKNCLDYSFKKEKLDKDNKINCEFCFLKNQSNKYNRLWKTPKILVIQIKRFLVNNYGVQTQKLVNKINFPINNLNISDYIDQNSPDIDKCKYNLIGVNNHISLGGYLSCNYGHYTSAVKNRYDNKWYLFDDSTLTELETEKQLVNNNAYLLFYYRNN
;
A
#
# COMPACT_ATOMS: atom_id res chain seq x y z
N MET A 1 -16.40 -34.67 7.97
CA MET A 1 -16.28 -33.18 8.03
C MET A 1 -14.86 -32.83 7.61
N ASN A 2 -14.69 -32.15 6.51
CA ASN A 2 -13.36 -31.68 6.14
C ASN A 2 -12.96 -30.63 7.17
N GLU A 3 -11.86 -30.85 7.90
CA GLU A 3 -11.28 -29.85 8.79
C GLU A 3 -11.04 -28.56 7.99
N ILE A 4 -11.62 -27.46 8.46
CA ILE A 4 -11.37 -26.14 7.89
C ILE A 4 -9.90 -25.81 8.16
N LYS A 5 -9.08 -25.84 7.11
CA LYS A 5 -7.68 -25.46 7.22
C LYS A 5 -7.59 -23.94 7.34
N LEU A 6 -7.03 -23.47 8.46
CA LEU A 6 -7.00 -22.05 8.81
C LEU A 6 -5.94 -21.25 8.03
N GLY A 7 -5.03 -21.94 7.31
CA GLY A 7 -3.94 -21.28 6.56
C GLY A 7 -3.00 -20.49 7.46
N VAL A 8 -2.68 -21.04 8.62
CA VAL A 8 -1.81 -20.43 9.64
C VAL A 8 -0.38 -20.98 9.61
N SER A 9 0.07 -21.49 8.47
CA SER A 9 1.46 -21.91 8.31
C SER A 9 2.43 -20.74 8.41
N LYS A 10 3.58 -21.02 8.96
CA LYS A 10 4.63 -20.05 9.27
C LYS A 10 5.75 -20.15 8.26
N PHE A 11 6.50 -19.07 8.06
CA PHE A 11 7.64 -19.05 7.15
C PHE A 11 8.96 -19.00 7.91
N ASN A 12 9.87 -19.92 7.58
CA ASN A 12 11.22 -19.91 8.14
C ASN A 12 12.02 -18.70 7.66
N ASN A 13 12.75 -18.08 8.57
CA ASN A 13 13.64 -16.97 8.25
C ASN A 13 14.95 -17.48 7.67
N ILE A 14 15.14 -17.36 6.37
CA ILE A 14 16.32 -17.85 5.66
C ILE A 14 17.51 -16.95 5.99
N GLY A 15 18.53 -17.53 6.62
CA GLY A 15 19.77 -16.82 7.01
C GLY A 15 19.56 -15.70 8.03
N GLY A 16 18.40 -15.66 8.72
CA GLY A 16 18.08 -14.62 9.70
C GLY A 16 17.69 -13.26 9.09
N VAL A 17 17.53 -13.15 7.76
CA VAL A 17 17.35 -11.85 7.08
C VAL A 17 16.07 -11.72 6.26
N THR A 18 15.22 -12.76 6.17
CA THR A 18 14.01 -12.74 5.30
C THR A 18 12.72 -12.39 6.03
N CYS A 19 12.78 -11.87 7.25
CA CYS A 19 11.59 -11.45 8.01
C CYS A 19 10.75 -10.40 7.26
N TYR A 20 11.38 -9.49 6.50
CA TYR A 20 10.70 -8.52 5.66
C TYR A 20 9.78 -9.19 4.62
N MET A 21 10.25 -10.26 4.00
CA MET A 21 9.50 -11.05 3.01
C MET A 21 8.40 -11.87 3.70
N ASN A 22 8.74 -12.62 4.75
CA ASN A 22 7.82 -13.46 5.48
C ASN A 22 6.61 -12.68 6.00
N SER A 23 6.86 -11.52 6.59
CA SER A 23 5.81 -10.65 7.14
C SER A 23 4.84 -10.13 6.06
N ILE A 24 5.29 -9.87 4.85
CA ILE A 24 4.43 -9.47 3.73
C ILE A 24 3.66 -10.66 3.18
N LEU A 25 4.29 -11.83 3.04
CA LEU A 25 3.65 -13.03 2.49
C LEU A 25 2.44 -13.47 3.32
N VAL A 26 2.52 -13.42 4.66
CA VAL A 26 1.38 -13.78 5.52
C VAL A 26 0.22 -12.78 5.39
N ILE A 27 0.48 -11.51 5.16
CA ILE A 27 -0.57 -10.51 4.92
C ILE A 27 -1.25 -10.76 3.57
N ILE A 28 -0.47 -10.99 2.50
CA ILE A 28 -1.01 -11.30 1.16
C ILE A 28 -1.89 -12.54 1.20
N GLN A 29 -1.48 -13.58 1.92
CA GLN A 29 -2.23 -14.83 2.07
C GLN A 29 -3.62 -14.61 2.71
N GLN A 30 -3.75 -13.63 3.59
CA GLN A 30 -5.00 -13.32 4.29
C GLN A 30 -5.78 -12.15 3.67
N THR A 31 -5.22 -11.48 2.65
CA THR A 31 -5.87 -10.37 1.97
C THR A 31 -7.00 -10.86 1.07
N PRO A 32 -8.28 -10.50 1.35
CA PRO A 32 -9.42 -10.93 0.54
C PRO A 32 -9.26 -10.56 -0.94
N ILE A 33 -9.95 -11.24 -1.84
CA ILE A 33 -9.88 -11.10 -3.30
C ILE A 33 -8.49 -11.40 -3.86
N LEU A 34 -7.41 -10.81 -3.33
CA LEU A 34 -6.05 -11.09 -3.80
C LEU A 34 -5.67 -12.56 -3.53
N ALA A 35 -5.89 -13.03 -2.30
CA ALA A 35 -5.66 -14.42 -1.94
C ALA A 35 -6.53 -15.38 -2.78
N ASP A 36 -7.80 -15.01 -3.04
CA ASP A 36 -8.70 -15.80 -3.87
C ASP A 36 -8.24 -15.82 -5.33
N TYR A 37 -7.78 -14.70 -5.87
CA TYR A 37 -7.23 -14.61 -7.22
C TYR A 37 -5.97 -15.48 -7.36
N ILE A 38 -5.09 -15.46 -6.36
CA ILE A 38 -3.86 -16.26 -6.34
C ILE A 38 -4.20 -17.75 -6.17
N VAL A 39 -4.84 -18.13 -5.04
CA VAL A 39 -5.06 -19.53 -4.66
C VAL A 39 -6.09 -20.22 -5.56
N GLY A 40 -7.09 -19.48 -6.05
CA GLY A 40 -8.06 -19.96 -7.03
C GLY A 40 -7.47 -20.24 -8.42
N GLY A 41 -6.25 -19.78 -8.68
CA GLY A 41 -5.55 -19.99 -9.93
C GLY A 41 -6.04 -19.15 -11.11
N ASN A 42 -6.88 -18.14 -10.87
CA ASN A 42 -7.46 -17.28 -11.92
C ASN A 42 -6.38 -16.48 -12.69
N PHE A 43 -5.24 -16.22 -12.06
CA PHE A 43 -4.09 -15.57 -12.68
C PHE A 43 -3.43 -16.40 -13.80
N LYS A 44 -3.68 -17.72 -13.85
CA LYS A 44 -3.00 -18.64 -14.80
C LYS A 44 -3.31 -18.33 -16.26
N GLU A 45 -4.52 -17.92 -16.56
CA GLU A 45 -4.90 -17.50 -17.90
C GLU A 45 -4.14 -16.24 -18.34
N ASP A 46 -3.99 -15.29 -17.42
CA ASP A 46 -3.23 -14.06 -17.65
C ASP A 46 -1.74 -14.38 -17.87
N LEU A 47 -1.17 -15.29 -17.08
CA LEU A 47 0.22 -15.75 -17.26
C LEU A 47 0.42 -16.49 -18.59
N LEU A 48 -0.46 -17.43 -18.93
CA LEU A 48 -0.38 -18.17 -20.19
C LEU A 48 -0.35 -17.24 -21.39
N ARG A 49 -1.23 -16.24 -21.41
CA ARG A 49 -1.25 -15.21 -22.45
C ARG A 49 0.08 -14.46 -22.55
N ASN A 50 0.68 -14.10 -21.42
CA ASN A 50 1.92 -13.31 -21.36
C ASN A 50 3.19 -14.16 -21.55
N CYS A 51 3.07 -15.48 -21.48
CA CYS A 51 4.14 -16.43 -21.70
C CYS A 51 4.02 -17.16 -23.05
N ASP A 52 3.27 -16.63 -24.01
CA ASP A 52 3.05 -17.24 -25.34
C ASP A 52 2.52 -18.68 -25.26
N ASN A 53 1.69 -18.98 -24.26
CA ASN A 53 1.18 -20.32 -23.91
C ASN A 53 2.26 -21.34 -23.53
N ASP A 54 3.47 -20.91 -23.20
CA ASP A 54 4.57 -21.74 -22.74
C ASP A 54 4.43 -22.07 -21.25
N ILE A 55 4.08 -23.31 -20.92
CA ILE A 55 3.84 -23.78 -19.56
C ILE A 55 5.11 -23.71 -18.69
N GLU A 56 6.29 -23.93 -19.27
CA GLU A 56 7.54 -23.87 -18.50
C GLU A 56 7.86 -22.42 -18.11
N LYS A 57 7.63 -21.44 -19.00
CA LYS A 57 7.73 -20.02 -18.65
C LYS A 57 6.73 -19.62 -17.56
N VAL A 58 5.50 -20.15 -17.60
CA VAL A 58 4.50 -19.93 -16.55
C VAL A 58 5.02 -20.43 -15.21
N LYS A 59 5.52 -21.68 -15.14
CA LYS A 59 6.07 -22.26 -13.91
C LYS A 59 7.31 -21.51 -13.40
N ASP A 60 8.05 -20.86 -14.29
CA ASP A 60 9.24 -20.07 -13.96
C ASP A 60 8.90 -18.66 -13.44
N SER A 61 7.65 -18.21 -13.55
CA SER A 61 7.21 -16.88 -13.11
C SER A 61 7.23 -16.72 -11.59
N VAL A 62 7.37 -15.47 -11.13
CA VAL A 62 7.25 -15.11 -9.69
C VAL A 62 5.85 -15.40 -9.19
N PHE A 63 4.84 -15.12 -10.02
CA PHE A 63 3.44 -15.31 -9.64
C PHE A 63 3.11 -16.79 -9.41
N TYR A 64 3.54 -17.67 -10.32
CA TYR A 64 3.29 -19.10 -10.15
C TYR A 64 4.01 -19.66 -8.91
N ASN A 65 5.23 -19.24 -8.64
CA ASN A 65 5.97 -19.64 -7.45
C ASN A 65 5.36 -19.08 -6.15
N LEU A 66 4.74 -17.90 -6.18
CA LEU A 66 3.93 -17.38 -5.08
C LEU A 66 2.68 -18.24 -4.87
N TYR A 67 1.98 -18.60 -5.93
CA TYR A 67 0.82 -19.50 -5.88
C TYR A 67 1.16 -20.85 -5.23
N GLU A 68 2.25 -21.49 -5.67
CA GLU A 68 2.69 -22.76 -5.09
C GLU A 68 3.00 -22.61 -3.58
N LEU A 69 3.70 -21.55 -3.21
CA LEU A 69 4.04 -21.27 -1.82
C LEU A 69 2.79 -21.07 -0.96
N LEU A 70 1.84 -20.21 -1.40
CA LEU A 70 0.63 -19.91 -0.63
C LEU A 70 -0.33 -21.12 -0.59
N THR A 71 -0.42 -21.89 -1.67
CA THR A 71 -1.21 -23.13 -1.70
C THR A 71 -0.63 -24.17 -0.75
N ALA A 72 0.69 -24.32 -0.71
CA ALA A 72 1.36 -25.22 0.23
C ALA A 72 1.13 -24.76 1.68
N SER A 73 1.14 -23.46 1.93
CA SER A 73 0.85 -22.88 3.24
C SER A 73 -0.58 -23.17 3.70
N LEU A 74 -1.56 -23.05 2.84
CA LEU A 74 -2.96 -23.36 3.16
C LEU A 74 -3.22 -24.85 3.38
N LYS A 75 -2.48 -25.72 2.69
CA LYS A 75 -2.63 -27.20 2.82
C LYS A 75 -1.99 -27.77 4.08
N ASN A 76 -0.97 -27.07 4.63
CA ASN A 76 -0.14 -27.56 5.72
C ASN A 76 -0.29 -26.69 6.98
N ASP A 77 -1.51 -26.64 7.52
CA ASP A 77 -1.79 -25.86 8.71
C ASP A 77 -0.76 -26.08 9.83
N ASN A 78 -0.37 -24.97 10.47
CA ASN A 78 0.54 -24.90 11.61
C ASN A 78 1.96 -25.47 11.35
N LYS A 79 2.37 -25.67 10.08
CA LYS A 79 3.72 -26.10 9.74
C LYS A 79 4.62 -24.92 9.41
N ASN A 80 5.92 -25.16 9.53
CA ASN A 80 6.94 -24.23 9.07
C ASN A 80 7.28 -24.55 7.62
N ILE A 81 7.22 -23.53 6.76
CA ILE A 81 7.55 -23.62 5.34
C ILE A 81 8.76 -22.75 5.07
N THR A 82 9.72 -23.28 4.33
CA THR A 82 10.90 -22.50 3.91
C THR A 82 10.66 -21.97 2.51
N PRO A 83 10.53 -20.63 2.31
CA PRO A 83 10.20 -20.04 1.01
C PRO A 83 11.41 -19.93 0.07
N SER A 84 12.27 -20.96 0.02
CA SER A 84 13.55 -20.94 -0.71
C SER A 84 13.36 -20.83 -2.23
N THR A 85 12.43 -21.60 -2.81
CA THR A 85 12.15 -21.57 -4.24
C THR A 85 11.61 -20.21 -4.66
N PHE A 86 10.64 -19.67 -3.90
CA PHE A 86 10.10 -18.34 -4.15
C PHE A 86 11.20 -17.27 -4.03
N ARG A 87 12.02 -17.32 -2.97
CA ARG A 87 13.16 -16.38 -2.80
C ARG A 87 14.14 -16.46 -3.95
N SER A 88 14.44 -17.66 -4.47
CA SER A 88 15.29 -17.84 -5.63
C SER A 88 14.70 -17.15 -6.87
N LYS A 89 13.39 -17.26 -7.10
CA LYS A 89 12.73 -16.62 -8.25
C LYS A 89 12.71 -15.11 -8.18
N ILE A 90 12.40 -14.53 -7.02
CA ILE A 90 12.46 -13.07 -6.87
C ILE A 90 13.89 -12.53 -6.99
N SER A 91 14.91 -13.29 -6.53
CA SER A 91 16.31 -12.90 -6.66
C SER A 91 16.82 -12.89 -8.10
N GLN A 92 16.26 -13.73 -8.98
CA GLN A 92 16.53 -13.70 -10.42
C GLN A 92 15.99 -12.43 -11.08
N LYS A 93 14.89 -11.87 -10.58
CA LYS A 93 14.31 -10.61 -11.07
C LYS A 93 15.05 -9.38 -10.52
N ASN A 94 15.47 -9.44 -9.26
CA ASN A 94 16.30 -8.41 -8.65
C ASN A 94 17.23 -9.05 -7.59
N PRO A 95 18.56 -9.07 -7.84
CA PRO A 95 19.55 -9.75 -6.98
C PRO A 95 19.56 -9.27 -5.52
N ILE A 96 19.05 -8.08 -5.21
CA ILE A 96 19.00 -7.56 -3.84
C ILE A 96 18.21 -8.49 -2.91
N TRP A 97 17.16 -9.14 -3.41
CA TRP A 97 16.30 -10.04 -2.63
C TRP A 97 16.95 -11.42 -2.36
N GLY A 98 18.05 -11.72 -3.04
CA GLY A 98 18.86 -12.91 -2.81
C GLY A 98 19.98 -12.71 -1.80
N GLN A 99 20.31 -11.47 -1.45
CA GLN A 99 21.42 -11.15 -0.54
C GLN A 99 21.08 -11.54 0.90
N TYR A 100 22.12 -11.83 1.69
CA TYR A 100 22.00 -12.08 3.12
C TYR A 100 22.10 -10.76 3.92
N GLN A 101 21.17 -9.85 3.62
CA GLN A 101 21.05 -8.54 4.25
C GLN A 101 19.60 -8.24 4.60
N HIS A 102 19.39 -7.46 5.67
CA HIS A 102 18.06 -6.95 6.01
C HIS A 102 17.59 -5.97 4.92
N GLN A 103 16.32 -6.09 4.54
CA GLN A 103 15.70 -5.24 3.52
C GLN A 103 14.43 -4.60 4.10
N ASP A 104 13.92 -3.56 3.45
CA ASP A 104 12.67 -2.91 3.85
C ASP A 104 11.44 -3.67 3.33
N SER A 105 10.47 -3.92 4.21
CA SER A 105 9.24 -4.66 3.86
C SER A 105 8.33 -3.87 2.91
N GLN A 106 8.36 -2.54 2.93
CA GLN A 106 7.58 -1.71 2.00
C GLN A 106 8.20 -1.74 0.60
N GLU A 107 9.54 -1.69 0.51
CA GLU A 107 10.23 -1.82 -0.78
C GLU A 107 9.99 -3.22 -1.36
N PHE A 108 10.01 -4.26 -0.52
CA PHE A 108 9.67 -5.62 -0.95
C PHE A 108 8.21 -5.72 -1.43
N LEU A 109 7.26 -5.14 -0.70
CA LEU A 109 5.85 -5.12 -1.11
C LEU A 109 5.68 -4.44 -2.48
N SER A 110 6.29 -3.28 -2.67
CA SER A 110 6.23 -2.54 -3.95
C SER A 110 6.84 -3.33 -5.09
N PHE A 111 7.99 -3.96 -4.86
CA PHE A 111 8.63 -4.85 -5.83
C PHE A 111 7.70 -6.02 -6.17
N LEU A 112 7.14 -6.70 -5.16
CA LEU A 112 6.29 -7.87 -5.38
C LEU A 112 5.03 -7.50 -6.17
N ILE A 113 4.31 -6.44 -5.78
CA ILE A 113 3.14 -5.95 -6.51
C ILE A 113 3.51 -5.68 -7.96
N THR A 114 4.61 -4.96 -8.22
CA THR A 114 5.08 -4.64 -9.57
C THR A 114 5.39 -5.89 -10.39
N GLN A 115 6.00 -6.92 -9.79
CA GLN A 115 6.25 -8.19 -10.50
C GLN A 115 4.95 -8.90 -10.87
N LEU A 116 4.01 -8.99 -9.91
CA LEU A 116 2.70 -9.63 -10.15
C LEU A 116 1.90 -8.87 -11.22
N GLU A 117 1.96 -7.54 -11.23
CA GLU A 117 1.36 -6.70 -12.27
C GLU A 117 1.97 -6.98 -13.65
N ASN A 118 3.29 -6.95 -13.75
CA ASN A 118 4.00 -7.15 -15.02
C ASN A 118 3.75 -8.53 -15.61
N GLU A 119 3.61 -9.54 -14.78
CA GLU A 119 3.37 -10.91 -15.22
C GLU A 119 1.91 -11.17 -15.63
N THR A 120 0.94 -10.36 -15.14
CA THR A 120 -0.49 -10.51 -15.45
C THR A 120 -1.07 -9.36 -16.28
N LYS A 121 -0.24 -8.42 -16.71
CA LYS A 121 -0.71 -7.25 -17.46
C LYS A 121 -1.30 -7.60 -18.81
N SER A 122 -2.25 -6.80 -19.24
CA SER A 122 -2.89 -6.89 -20.55
C SER A 122 -3.22 -5.52 -21.11
N LYS A 123 -3.30 -5.43 -22.44
CA LYS A 123 -3.85 -4.25 -23.08
C LYS A 123 -5.37 -4.27 -23.00
N VAL A 124 -5.94 -3.16 -22.61
CA VAL A 124 -7.40 -3.00 -22.55
C VAL A 124 -7.84 -1.78 -23.34
N MET A 125 -8.97 -1.89 -24.01
CA MET A 125 -9.63 -0.74 -24.63
C MET A 125 -10.70 -0.23 -23.67
N PHE A 126 -10.51 0.98 -23.19
CA PHE A 126 -11.57 1.70 -22.47
C PHE A 126 -12.55 2.25 -23.52
N LEU A 127 -13.72 1.65 -23.62
CA LEU A 127 -14.79 2.24 -24.41
C LEU A 127 -15.10 3.62 -23.85
N PRO A 128 -15.35 4.64 -24.71
CA PRO A 128 -15.84 5.92 -24.26
C PRO A 128 -17.19 5.67 -23.59
N GLY A 129 -17.14 5.47 -22.26
CA GLY A 129 -18.36 5.37 -21.46
C GLY A 129 -19.02 6.74 -21.45
N ASN A 130 -20.34 6.77 -21.45
CA ASN A 130 -21.09 7.99 -21.22
C ASN A 130 -20.59 8.61 -19.92
N ILE A 131 -19.80 9.68 -20.03
CA ILE A 131 -19.56 10.55 -18.90
C ILE A 131 -20.92 11.17 -18.64
N LYS A 132 -21.59 10.76 -17.57
CA LYS A 132 -22.76 11.50 -17.10
C LYS A 132 -22.22 12.86 -16.66
N LEU A 133 -22.21 13.79 -17.57
CA LEU A 133 -22.00 15.19 -17.25
C LEU A 133 -23.18 15.60 -16.39
N ASN A 134 -22.93 16.24 -15.28
CA ASN A 134 -23.99 16.83 -14.48
C ASN A 134 -24.69 17.88 -15.36
N GLU A 135 -25.98 17.72 -15.62
CA GLU A 135 -26.73 18.57 -16.54
C GLU A 135 -26.87 20.02 -16.03
N ASN A 136 -26.47 20.27 -14.78
CA ASN A 136 -26.35 21.61 -14.25
C ASN A 136 -25.11 22.30 -14.79
N ILE A 137 -25.30 23.15 -15.79
CA ILE A 137 -24.29 23.97 -16.50
C ILE A 137 -23.41 24.82 -15.54
N ASN A 138 -23.78 24.95 -14.27
CA ASN A 138 -23.05 25.73 -13.27
C ASN A 138 -21.80 25.02 -12.69
N ASN A 139 -21.51 23.75 -13.06
CA ASN A 139 -20.38 22.97 -12.53
C ASN A 139 -19.45 22.49 -13.67
N ILE A 140 -19.02 23.41 -14.54
CA ILE A 140 -18.07 23.11 -15.62
C ILE A 140 -16.77 22.52 -15.06
N ASP A 141 -16.27 23.05 -13.96
CA ASP A 141 -15.01 22.61 -13.33
C ASP A 141 -15.10 21.17 -12.83
N GLU A 142 -16.22 20.74 -12.23
CA GLU A 142 -16.45 19.36 -11.81
C GLU A 142 -16.42 18.38 -12.99
N ASN A 143 -16.98 18.78 -14.11
CA ASN A 143 -17.00 17.96 -15.32
C ASN A 143 -15.57 17.84 -15.92
N ILE A 144 -14.79 18.92 -15.89
CA ILE A 144 -13.39 18.92 -16.35
C ILE A 144 -12.57 17.98 -15.47
N ASP A 145 -12.68 18.05 -14.16
CA ASP A 145 -11.99 17.16 -13.21
C ASP A 145 -12.31 15.69 -13.48
N CYS A 146 -13.57 15.36 -13.70
CA CYS A 146 -14.00 14.00 -14.04
C CYS A 146 -13.39 13.51 -15.36
N ILE A 147 -13.33 14.36 -16.38
CA ILE A 147 -12.75 14.04 -17.69
C ILE A 147 -11.24 13.82 -17.56
N LEU A 148 -10.52 14.75 -16.94
CA LEU A 148 -9.07 14.71 -16.78
C LEU A 148 -8.64 13.51 -15.94
N SER A 149 -9.29 13.29 -14.80
CA SER A 149 -8.99 12.15 -13.92
C SER A 149 -9.21 10.82 -14.62
N LYS A 150 -10.32 10.68 -15.37
CA LYS A 150 -10.65 9.48 -16.13
C LYS A 150 -9.67 9.26 -17.28
N SER A 151 -9.30 10.32 -17.98
CA SER A 151 -8.29 10.26 -19.05
C SER A 151 -6.94 9.79 -18.50
N HIS A 152 -6.48 10.38 -17.41
CA HIS A 152 -5.24 9.99 -16.75
C HIS A 152 -5.29 8.52 -16.28
N TRP A 153 -6.39 8.11 -15.63
CA TRP A 153 -6.60 6.73 -15.20
C TRP A 153 -6.55 5.75 -16.36
N ASN A 154 -7.35 6.00 -17.40
CA ASN A 154 -7.43 5.12 -18.57
C ASN A 154 -6.07 5.01 -19.28
N ASN A 155 -5.37 6.12 -19.46
CA ASN A 155 -4.03 6.12 -20.08
C ASN A 155 -3.03 5.29 -19.27
N SER A 156 -3.11 5.35 -17.93
CA SER A 156 -2.22 4.61 -17.04
C SER A 156 -2.50 3.09 -17.00
N PHE A 157 -3.71 2.68 -17.40
CA PHE A 157 -4.13 1.27 -17.41
C PHE A 157 -4.23 0.68 -18.83
N LYS A 158 -4.22 1.50 -19.87
CA LYS A 158 -4.47 1.06 -21.26
C LYS A 158 -3.52 -0.05 -21.71
N GLU A 159 -2.23 0.09 -21.45
CA GLU A 159 -1.20 -0.87 -21.86
C GLU A 159 -0.83 -1.87 -20.75
N ASP A 160 -1.13 -1.53 -19.51
CA ASP A 160 -0.67 -2.22 -18.31
C ASP A 160 -1.83 -2.52 -17.33
N TYR A 161 -2.97 -2.96 -17.85
CA TYR A 161 -4.07 -3.41 -16.98
C TYR A 161 -3.68 -4.73 -16.32
N SER A 162 -3.80 -4.78 -15.00
CA SER A 162 -3.68 -5.99 -14.20
C SER A 162 -4.72 -5.99 -13.08
N PRO A 163 -5.35 -7.15 -12.78
CA PRO A 163 -6.21 -7.26 -11.60
C PRO A 163 -5.49 -6.88 -10.30
N VAL A 164 -4.20 -7.21 -10.17
CA VAL A 164 -3.39 -6.82 -9.00
C VAL A 164 -3.23 -5.30 -8.94
N LYS A 165 -2.84 -4.66 -10.05
CA LYS A 165 -2.73 -3.20 -10.14
C LYS A 165 -4.03 -2.51 -9.72
N LEU A 166 -5.18 -3.01 -10.20
CA LEU A 166 -6.48 -2.43 -9.90
C LEU A 166 -6.84 -2.50 -8.40
N LEU A 167 -6.43 -3.56 -7.70
CA LEU A 167 -6.73 -3.73 -6.27
C LEU A 167 -6.01 -2.72 -5.38
N PHE A 168 -4.75 -2.40 -5.69
CA PHE A 168 -3.89 -1.55 -4.86
C PHE A 168 -3.84 -0.09 -5.31
N THR A 169 -4.26 0.22 -6.54
CA THR A 169 -4.06 1.57 -7.09
C THR A 169 -5.19 2.52 -6.70
N GLY A 170 -4.79 3.64 -6.11
CA GLY A 170 -5.61 4.83 -5.95
C GLY A 170 -5.12 5.97 -6.83
N GLN A 171 -5.81 7.11 -6.78
CA GLN A 171 -5.47 8.30 -7.54
C GLN A 171 -5.58 9.54 -6.65
N PHE A 172 -4.52 10.34 -6.62
CA PHE A 172 -4.53 11.69 -6.06
C PHE A 172 -5.02 12.71 -7.09
N LYS A 173 -5.67 13.76 -6.60
CA LYS A 173 -5.79 15.07 -7.24
C LYS A 173 -4.85 16.02 -6.50
N ASN A 174 -3.80 16.45 -7.17
CA ASN A 174 -2.84 17.42 -6.65
C ASN A 174 -3.28 18.81 -7.11
N ASN A 175 -3.46 19.73 -6.17
CA ASN A 175 -4.00 21.06 -6.41
C ASN A 175 -2.96 22.13 -6.09
N ILE A 176 -2.93 23.16 -6.92
CA ILE A 176 -2.16 24.39 -6.73
C ILE A 176 -3.10 25.58 -6.88
N GLU A 177 -3.40 26.23 -5.76
CA GLU A 177 -4.30 27.38 -5.68
C GLU A 177 -3.47 28.68 -5.67
N CYS A 178 -3.67 29.52 -6.68
CA CYS A 178 -3.01 30.82 -6.80
C CYS A 178 -3.57 31.81 -5.76
N SER A 179 -2.69 32.49 -5.00
CA SER A 179 -3.14 33.48 -4.00
C SER A 179 -3.52 34.85 -4.60
N ILE A 180 -3.30 35.07 -5.90
CA ILE A 180 -3.66 36.32 -6.58
C ILE A 180 -4.99 36.20 -7.29
N CYS A 181 -5.16 35.21 -8.17
CA CYS A 181 -6.37 35.07 -8.98
C CYS A 181 -7.32 33.99 -8.45
N ASN A 182 -6.97 33.30 -7.39
CA ASN A 182 -7.72 32.20 -6.74
C ASN A 182 -8.07 31.02 -7.69
N ASN A 183 -7.51 30.99 -8.90
CA ASN A 183 -7.66 29.84 -9.79
C ASN A 183 -6.85 28.65 -9.26
N ASN A 184 -7.39 27.47 -9.52
CA ASN A 184 -6.81 26.20 -9.11
C ASN A 184 -6.34 25.40 -10.32
N SER A 185 -5.07 25.02 -10.34
CA SER A 185 -4.50 24.08 -11.32
C SER A 185 -4.42 22.71 -10.67
N SER A 186 -4.94 21.69 -11.36
CA SER A 186 -5.01 20.32 -10.82
C SER A 186 -4.33 19.33 -11.77
N ASN A 187 -3.58 18.38 -11.19
CA ASN A 187 -3.11 17.21 -11.90
C ASN A 187 -3.42 15.92 -11.12
N TYR A 188 -3.34 14.80 -11.82
CA TYR A 188 -3.67 13.49 -11.25
C TYR A 188 -2.44 12.60 -11.21
N GLU A 189 -2.30 11.80 -10.14
CA GLU A 189 -1.17 10.91 -9.92
C GLU A 189 -1.67 9.61 -9.30
N LEU A 190 -1.15 8.46 -9.75
CA LEU A 190 -1.48 7.16 -9.16
C LEU A 190 -0.60 6.88 -7.94
N PHE A 191 -1.15 6.15 -6.97
CA PHE A 191 -0.41 5.64 -5.83
C PHE A 191 -0.86 4.21 -5.50
N GLN A 192 0.02 3.42 -4.89
CA GLN A 192 -0.28 2.08 -4.35
C GLN A 192 -0.06 2.00 -2.84
N THR A 193 0.69 2.94 -2.30
CA THR A 193 0.92 3.08 -0.86
C THR A 193 0.67 4.52 -0.45
N LEU A 194 -0.24 4.73 0.50
CA LEU A 194 -0.51 6.03 1.10
C LEU A 194 0.51 6.29 2.21
N GLN A 195 1.47 7.15 1.93
CA GLN A 195 2.48 7.53 2.91
C GLN A 195 1.97 8.63 3.84
N VAL A 196 2.04 8.40 5.16
CA VAL A 196 1.63 9.39 6.16
C VAL A 196 2.79 9.73 7.10
N SER A 197 2.96 11.02 7.36
CA SER A 197 4.01 11.52 8.26
C SER A 197 3.50 11.67 9.68
N ILE A 198 4.33 11.32 10.67
CA ILE A 198 4.07 11.59 12.07
C ILE A 198 4.28 13.09 12.30
N PRO A 199 3.31 13.83 12.90
CA PRO A 199 3.36 15.31 13.01
C PRO A 199 4.30 15.77 14.11
N ILE A 200 5.59 15.49 14.00
CA ILE A 200 6.62 15.93 14.94
C ILE A 200 7.03 17.36 14.60
N LYS A 201 6.83 18.27 15.54
CA LYS A 201 7.21 19.68 15.44
C LYS A 201 8.51 19.98 16.18
N ASN A 202 8.67 19.45 17.38
CA ASN A 202 9.84 19.64 18.23
C ASN A 202 10.52 18.30 18.51
N LYS A 203 11.82 18.22 18.24
CA LYS A 203 12.60 16.97 18.36
C LYS A 203 12.69 16.41 19.79
N GLY A 204 12.34 17.18 20.83
CA GLY A 204 12.37 16.76 22.22
C GLY A 204 11.04 16.17 22.70
N ASP A 205 10.04 17.01 22.85
CA ASP A 205 8.78 16.65 23.52
C ASP A 205 7.87 15.73 22.71
N ASP A 206 7.95 15.83 21.36
CA ASP A 206 7.08 15.04 20.48
C ASP A 206 7.56 13.59 20.31
N LEU A 207 8.79 13.24 20.71
CA LEU A 207 9.32 11.86 20.57
C LEU A 207 8.63 10.85 21.48
N ILE A 208 8.08 11.29 22.61
CA ILE A 208 7.37 10.44 23.58
C ILE A 208 5.84 10.54 23.43
N LYS A 209 5.36 11.42 22.56
CA LYS A 209 3.93 11.66 22.38
C LYS A 209 3.27 10.57 21.56
N ASN A 210 2.08 10.15 21.95
CA ASN A 210 1.24 9.28 21.15
C ASN A 210 0.40 10.11 20.18
N PHE A 211 0.22 9.58 18.97
CA PHE A 211 -0.61 10.18 17.93
C PHE A 211 -1.73 9.22 17.50
N THR A 212 -2.68 9.74 16.76
CA THR A 212 -3.67 8.94 16.06
C THR A 212 -3.33 8.89 14.57
N LEU A 213 -3.83 7.89 13.86
CA LEU A 213 -3.73 7.84 12.40
C LEU A 213 -4.37 9.09 11.78
N LYS A 214 -5.47 9.60 12.38
CA LYS A 214 -6.09 10.86 11.95
C LYS A 214 -5.10 12.02 12.03
N ASN A 215 -4.32 12.15 13.10
CA ASN A 215 -3.31 13.21 13.22
C ASN A 215 -2.25 13.11 12.10
N CYS A 216 -1.84 11.88 11.74
CA CYS A 216 -0.88 11.64 10.66
C CYS A 216 -1.48 12.00 9.29
N LEU A 217 -2.74 11.64 9.06
CA LEU A 217 -3.46 11.99 7.84
C LEU A 217 -3.68 13.51 7.74
N ASP A 218 -4.19 14.16 8.79
CA ASP A 218 -4.40 15.62 8.83
C ASP A 218 -3.09 16.37 8.53
N TYR A 219 -1.96 15.87 9.07
CA TYR A 219 -0.65 16.46 8.82
C TYR A 219 -0.19 16.26 7.37
N SER A 220 -0.45 15.09 6.78
CA SER A 220 -0.01 14.75 5.43
C SER A 220 -0.87 15.39 4.34
N PHE A 221 -2.15 15.68 4.62
CA PHE A 221 -3.09 16.31 3.67
C PHE A 221 -3.29 17.81 3.90
N LYS A 222 -2.52 18.42 4.82
CA LYS A 222 -2.62 19.86 5.04
C LYS A 222 -2.20 20.66 3.82
N LYS A 223 -2.76 21.85 3.66
CA LYS A 223 -2.30 22.84 2.68
C LYS A 223 -0.87 23.28 3.02
N GLU A 224 0.02 23.22 2.05
CA GLU A 224 1.39 23.73 2.11
C GLU A 224 1.49 25.04 1.35
N LYS A 225 2.08 26.04 1.99
CA LYS A 225 2.29 27.35 1.37
C LYS A 225 3.59 27.35 0.58
N LEU A 226 3.49 27.60 -0.73
CA LEU A 226 4.65 27.80 -1.60
C LEU A 226 5.04 29.28 -1.58
N ASP A 227 6.03 29.63 -0.76
CA ASP A 227 6.53 30.99 -0.62
C ASP A 227 8.04 31.07 -0.85
N LYS A 228 8.61 32.27 -0.72
CA LYS A 228 10.05 32.54 -0.91
C LYS A 228 10.57 31.94 -2.23
N ASP A 229 11.51 30.99 -2.13
CA ASP A 229 12.17 30.36 -3.28
C ASP A 229 11.26 29.33 -3.99
N ASN A 230 10.19 28.88 -3.31
CA ASN A 230 9.23 27.90 -3.84
C ASN A 230 8.04 28.54 -4.58
N LYS A 231 8.07 29.86 -4.83
CA LYS A 231 7.03 30.52 -5.62
C LYS A 231 7.01 29.98 -7.04
N ILE A 232 5.80 29.79 -7.57
CA ILE A 232 5.55 29.28 -8.91
C ILE A 232 4.85 30.31 -9.80
N ASN A 233 4.99 30.14 -11.12
CA ASN A 233 4.21 30.90 -12.09
C ASN A 233 2.80 30.31 -12.19
N CYS A 234 1.80 31.17 -12.03
CA CYS A 234 0.40 30.76 -12.21
C CYS A 234 0.10 30.64 -13.72
N GLU A 235 -0.53 29.55 -14.13
CA GLU A 235 -0.91 29.30 -15.52
C GLU A 235 -2.04 30.23 -16.00
N PHE A 236 -2.82 30.83 -15.08
CA PHE A 236 -3.98 31.67 -15.39
C PHE A 236 -3.63 33.17 -15.40
N CYS A 237 -2.95 33.66 -14.37
CA CYS A 237 -2.58 35.10 -14.33
C CYS A 237 -1.14 35.38 -14.76
N PHE A 238 -0.35 34.36 -15.05
CA PHE A 238 1.04 34.44 -15.53
C PHE A 238 2.02 35.14 -14.57
N LEU A 239 1.62 35.34 -13.32
CA LEU A 239 2.46 35.99 -12.31
C LEU A 239 3.15 34.94 -11.44
N LYS A 240 4.43 35.19 -11.12
CA LYS A 240 5.16 34.41 -10.12
C LYS A 240 4.74 34.85 -8.73
N ASN A 241 4.03 33.98 -7.99
CA ASN A 241 3.43 34.36 -6.72
C ASN A 241 3.46 33.24 -5.70
N GLN A 242 3.03 33.56 -4.48
CA GLN A 242 2.72 32.56 -3.46
C GLN A 242 1.51 31.74 -3.93
N SER A 243 1.53 30.45 -3.62
CA SER A 243 0.43 29.54 -3.92
C SER A 243 0.26 28.54 -2.78
N ASN A 244 -0.91 27.94 -2.68
CA ASN A 244 -1.16 26.84 -1.77
C ASN A 244 -1.14 25.52 -2.55
N LYS A 245 -0.30 24.59 -2.11
CA LYS A 245 -0.28 23.22 -2.64
C LYS A 245 -0.97 22.29 -1.67
N TYR A 246 -1.85 21.44 -2.16
CA TYR A 246 -2.47 20.37 -1.39
C TYR A 246 -2.93 19.25 -2.28
N ASN A 247 -3.01 18.04 -1.73
CA ASN A 247 -3.54 16.87 -2.43
C ASN A 247 -4.83 16.39 -1.76
N ARG A 248 -5.65 15.70 -2.55
CA ARG A 248 -6.85 14.98 -2.12
C ARG A 248 -6.88 13.64 -2.82
N LEU A 249 -7.51 12.66 -2.19
CA LEU A 249 -7.82 11.40 -2.84
C LEU A 249 -8.93 11.62 -3.88
N TRP A 250 -8.70 11.14 -5.10
CA TRP A 250 -9.71 11.16 -6.17
C TRP A 250 -10.30 9.79 -6.42
N LYS A 251 -9.46 8.74 -6.43
CA LYS A 251 -9.91 7.35 -6.40
C LYS A 251 -9.28 6.62 -5.23
N THR A 252 -10.07 5.76 -4.62
CA THR A 252 -9.66 4.98 -3.46
C THR A 252 -9.44 3.52 -3.85
N PRO A 253 -8.30 2.90 -3.49
CA PRO A 253 -8.02 1.50 -3.82
C PRO A 253 -8.94 0.55 -3.04
N LYS A 254 -9.12 -0.68 -3.51
CA LYS A 254 -9.85 -1.71 -2.76
C LYS A 254 -9.03 -2.20 -1.55
N ILE A 255 -7.70 -2.31 -1.74
CA ILE A 255 -6.74 -2.61 -0.68
C ILE A 255 -5.92 -1.34 -0.45
N LEU A 256 -6.15 -0.66 0.67
CA LEU A 256 -5.44 0.56 1.05
C LEU A 256 -4.26 0.18 1.96
N VAL A 257 -3.05 0.36 1.44
CA VAL A 257 -1.82 0.23 2.23
C VAL A 257 -1.41 1.60 2.72
N ILE A 258 -1.33 1.78 4.05
CA ILE A 258 -0.85 3.01 4.67
C ILE A 258 0.53 2.77 5.27
N GLN A 259 1.53 3.50 4.80
CA GLN A 259 2.88 3.50 5.37
C GLN A 259 3.02 4.65 6.35
N ILE A 260 3.35 4.34 7.59
CA ILE A 260 3.72 5.33 8.60
C ILE A 260 5.20 5.66 8.41
N LYS A 261 5.53 6.90 8.02
CA LYS A 261 6.90 7.36 7.79
C LYS A 261 7.64 7.49 9.13
N ARG A 262 8.27 6.38 9.54
CA ARG A 262 8.99 6.29 10.82
C ARG A 262 10.46 6.64 10.71
N PHE A 263 11.05 6.54 9.53
CA PHE A 263 12.48 6.77 9.34
C PHE A 263 12.73 8.21 8.92
N LEU A 264 13.43 8.96 9.75
CA LEU A 264 13.91 10.29 9.40
C LEU A 264 15.17 10.15 8.56
N VAL A 265 15.24 10.95 7.51
CA VAL A 265 16.40 11.03 6.61
C VAL A 265 17.05 12.41 6.72
N ASN A 266 18.36 12.47 6.57
CA ASN A 266 19.08 13.74 6.44
C ASN A 266 19.02 14.27 4.99
N ASN A 267 19.65 15.42 4.74
CA ASN A 267 19.69 16.04 3.42
C ASN A 267 20.40 15.20 2.34
N TYR A 268 21.12 14.16 2.74
CA TYR A 268 21.80 13.21 1.85
C TYR A 268 21.00 11.93 1.62
N GLY A 269 19.76 11.85 2.12
CA GLY A 269 18.91 10.65 1.99
C GLY A 269 19.27 9.51 2.95
N VAL A 270 20.21 9.72 3.87
CA VAL A 270 20.62 8.69 4.84
C VAL A 270 19.64 8.68 6.02
N GLN A 271 19.16 7.49 6.39
CA GLN A 271 18.32 7.29 7.56
C GLN A 271 19.11 7.59 8.83
N THR A 272 18.59 8.48 9.66
CA THR A 272 19.29 8.96 10.87
C THR A 272 18.64 8.53 12.16
N GLN A 273 17.34 8.33 12.15
CA GLN A 273 16.58 8.03 13.35
C GLN A 273 15.26 7.35 13.01
N LYS A 274 14.84 6.39 13.83
CA LYS A 274 13.49 5.82 13.79
C LYS A 274 12.59 6.47 14.83
N LEU A 275 11.38 6.86 14.42
CA LEU A 275 10.32 7.38 15.28
C LEU A 275 9.56 6.21 15.92
N VAL A 276 9.55 6.15 17.24
CA VAL A 276 8.92 5.07 18.03
C VAL A 276 7.59 5.47 18.65
N ASN A 277 7.00 6.58 18.20
CA ASN A 277 5.69 7.03 18.64
C ASN A 277 4.62 5.97 18.43
N LYS A 278 3.80 5.72 19.43
CA LYS A 278 2.60 4.90 19.29
C LYS A 278 1.59 5.65 18.44
N ILE A 279 1.13 4.99 17.37
CA ILE A 279 0.07 5.53 16.50
C ILE A 279 -1.19 4.70 16.74
N ASN A 280 -2.22 5.34 17.31
CA ASN A 280 -3.52 4.73 17.48
C ASN A 280 -4.30 4.78 16.15
N PHE A 281 -4.71 3.64 15.63
CA PHE A 281 -5.44 3.52 14.38
C PHE A 281 -6.72 2.68 14.57
N PRO A 282 -7.79 2.98 13.81
CA PRO A 282 -9.01 2.19 13.86
C PRO A 282 -8.79 0.78 13.28
N ILE A 283 -9.33 -0.23 13.93
CA ILE A 283 -9.33 -1.60 13.41
C ILE A 283 -10.52 -1.80 12.48
N ASN A 284 -11.66 -1.25 12.89
CA ASN A 284 -12.89 -1.32 12.12
C ASN A 284 -13.32 0.10 11.72
N ASN A 285 -13.93 0.23 10.54
CA ASN A 285 -14.56 1.47 10.06
C ASN A 285 -13.61 2.69 10.03
N LEU A 286 -12.34 2.49 9.59
CA LEU A 286 -11.51 3.65 9.24
C LEU A 286 -12.25 4.47 8.18
N ASN A 287 -12.59 5.71 8.51
CA ASN A 287 -13.21 6.64 7.59
C ASN A 287 -12.17 7.66 7.09
N ILE A 288 -11.99 7.72 5.76
CA ILE A 288 -11.07 8.64 5.10
C ILE A 288 -11.77 9.73 4.28
N SER A 289 -13.09 9.93 4.48
CA SER A 289 -13.89 10.91 3.71
C SER A 289 -13.32 12.32 3.76
N ASP A 290 -12.77 12.75 4.91
CA ASP A 290 -12.18 14.10 5.08
C ASP A 290 -11.00 14.38 4.13
N TYR A 291 -10.40 13.33 3.54
CA TYR A 291 -9.24 13.41 2.65
C TYR A 291 -9.58 13.16 1.18
N ILE A 292 -10.84 12.84 0.87
CA ILE A 292 -11.33 12.65 -0.49
C ILE A 292 -11.82 14.01 -1.03
N ASP A 293 -11.58 14.26 -2.32
CA ASP A 293 -12.12 15.44 -3.00
C ASP A 293 -13.65 15.35 -3.05
N GLN A 294 -14.35 16.48 -2.82
CA GLN A 294 -15.80 16.52 -2.76
C GLN A 294 -16.47 16.09 -4.09
N ASN A 295 -15.77 16.33 -5.21
CA ASN A 295 -16.24 16.00 -6.54
C ASN A 295 -15.80 14.61 -7.00
N SER A 296 -15.16 13.84 -6.12
CA SER A 296 -14.68 12.50 -6.41
C SER A 296 -15.85 11.52 -6.60
N PRO A 297 -15.81 10.65 -7.62
CA PRO A 297 -16.78 9.57 -7.78
C PRO A 297 -16.66 8.49 -6.69
N ASP A 298 -15.62 8.55 -5.87
CA ASP A 298 -15.35 7.62 -4.79
C ASP A 298 -15.63 8.20 -3.38
N ILE A 299 -16.36 9.35 -3.31
CA ILE A 299 -16.65 10.02 -2.03
C ILE A 299 -17.33 9.07 -1.01
N ASP A 300 -18.19 8.18 -1.47
CA ASP A 300 -18.88 7.19 -0.64
C ASP A 300 -18.04 5.93 -0.36
N LYS A 301 -16.91 5.76 -1.06
CA LYS A 301 -16.01 4.59 -0.93
C LYS A 301 -14.89 4.85 0.08
N CYS A 302 -15.24 5.34 1.24
CA CYS A 302 -14.33 5.92 2.23
C CYS A 302 -14.12 5.07 3.49
N LYS A 303 -14.80 3.92 3.62
CA LYS A 303 -14.78 3.10 4.83
C LYS A 303 -13.99 1.81 4.64
N TYR A 304 -13.11 1.53 5.60
CA TYR A 304 -12.16 0.42 5.53
C TYR A 304 -12.07 -0.33 6.85
N ASN A 305 -11.82 -1.64 6.78
CA ASN A 305 -11.49 -2.48 7.92
C ASN A 305 -10.03 -2.95 7.81
N LEU A 306 -9.34 -2.97 8.94
CA LEU A 306 -7.97 -3.47 9.02
C LEU A 306 -7.95 -4.99 8.79
N ILE A 307 -7.02 -5.46 7.98
CA ILE A 307 -6.78 -6.87 7.69
C ILE A 307 -5.39 -7.32 8.10
N GLY A 308 -4.43 -6.39 8.23
CA GLY A 308 -3.07 -6.72 8.64
C GLY A 308 -2.26 -5.51 9.10
N VAL A 309 -1.33 -5.75 9.98
CA VAL A 309 -0.34 -4.78 10.47
C VAL A 309 1.04 -5.39 10.29
N ASN A 310 1.88 -4.79 9.47
CA ASN A 310 3.29 -5.10 9.42
C ASN A 310 4.03 -4.22 10.43
N ASN A 311 4.77 -4.83 11.34
CA ASN A 311 5.53 -4.15 12.38
C ASN A 311 7.01 -4.17 12.02
N HIS A 312 7.73 -3.09 12.31
CA HIS A 312 9.18 -3.04 12.31
C HIS A 312 9.70 -2.84 13.73
N ILE A 313 10.43 -3.80 14.25
CA ILE A 313 11.02 -3.81 15.60
C ILE A 313 12.51 -3.47 15.46
N SER A 314 12.99 -2.40 16.11
CA SER A 314 14.43 -2.06 16.09
C SER A 314 15.22 -3.01 16.95
N LEU A 315 16.30 -3.55 16.41
CA LEU A 315 17.31 -4.33 17.13
C LEU A 315 18.54 -3.44 17.37
N GLY A 316 19.04 -3.38 18.59
CA GLY A 316 20.22 -2.55 18.91
C GLY A 316 19.94 -1.16 19.47
N GLY A 317 18.75 -0.94 20.05
CA GLY A 317 18.32 0.30 20.68
C GLY A 317 17.15 0.97 19.94
N TYR A 318 16.38 1.78 20.67
CA TYR A 318 15.12 2.36 20.20
C TYR A 318 15.21 3.24 18.96
N LEU A 319 16.39 3.68 18.58
CA LEU A 319 16.62 4.66 17.53
C LEU A 319 17.40 4.09 16.32
N SER A 320 17.78 2.79 16.36
CA SER A 320 18.54 2.19 15.26
C SER A 320 17.68 2.01 14.02
N CYS A 321 18.19 2.53 12.90
CA CYS A 321 17.58 2.37 11.57
C CYS A 321 18.16 1.17 10.81
N ASN A 322 19.39 0.75 11.16
CA ASN A 322 20.18 -0.15 10.32
C ASN A 322 19.89 -1.64 10.55
N TYR A 323 19.28 -1.99 11.69
CA TYR A 323 18.96 -3.37 12.03
C TYR A 323 17.56 -3.43 12.64
N GLY A 324 16.70 -4.22 12.04
CA GLY A 324 15.34 -4.38 12.48
C GLY A 324 14.82 -5.77 12.19
N HIS A 325 13.73 -6.10 12.85
CA HIS A 325 13.00 -7.34 12.63
C HIS A 325 11.56 -7.03 12.26
N TYR A 326 11.03 -7.75 11.29
CA TYR A 326 9.65 -7.58 10.85
C TYR A 326 8.77 -8.71 11.37
N THR A 327 7.62 -8.34 11.90
CA THR A 327 6.54 -9.26 12.26
C THR A 327 5.23 -8.77 11.65
N SER A 328 4.23 -9.62 11.55
CA SER A 328 2.92 -9.20 11.08
C SER A 328 1.79 -9.78 11.91
N ALA A 329 0.86 -8.92 12.32
CA ALA A 329 -0.41 -9.33 12.87
C ALA A 329 -1.46 -9.29 11.75
N VAL A 330 -2.16 -10.41 11.53
CA VAL A 330 -3.16 -10.53 10.45
C VAL A 330 -4.46 -11.08 10.97
N LYS A 331 -5.57 -10.61 10.40
CA LYS A 331 -6.90 -11.18 10.64
C LYS A 331 -7.06 -12.39 9.72
N ASN A 332 -7.22 -13.54 10.32
CA ASN A 332 -7.44 -14.77 9.57
C ASN A 332 -8.84 -14.74 8.92
N ARG A 333 -8.90 -14.99 7.62
CA ARG A 333 -10.12 -14.90 6.80
C ARG A 333 -11.12 -16.04 7.04
N TYR A 334 -10.72 -17.12 7.71
CA TYR A 334 -11.55 -18.31 7.94
C TYR A 334 -12.22 -18.31 9.32
N ASP A 335 -11.48 -17.92 10.38
CA ASP A 335 -11.99 -17.90 11.75
C ASP A 335 -12.20 -16.48 12.32
N ASN A 336 -11.80 -15.44 11.57
CA ASN A 336 -11.87 -14.03 11.95
C ASN A 336 -11.05 -13.65 13.20
N LYS A 337 -10.15 -14.50 13.66
CA LYS A 337 -9.23 -14.22 14.76
C LYS A 337 -7.98 -13.50 14.26
N TRP A 338 -7.30 -12.83 15.20
CA TRP A 338 -6.03 -12.18 14.93
C TRP A 338 -4.85 -13.03 15.35
N TYR A 339 -3.87 -13.17 14.48
CA TYR A 339 -2.64 -13.92 14.72
C TYR A 339 -1.42 -13.05 14.48
N LEU A 340 -0.46 -13.10 15.41
CA LEU A 340 0.86 -12.53 15.25
C LEU A 340 1.79 -13.60 14.69
N PHE A 341 2.38 -13.30 13.54
CA PHE A 341 3.42 -14.09 12.89
C PHE A 341 4.77 -13.42 13.14
N ASP A 342 5.66 -14.17 13.73
CA ASP A 342 7.08 -13.84 13.95
C ASP A 342 7.91 -14.98 13.36
N ASP A 343 8.16 -14.90 12.04
CA ASP A 343 8.77 -15.93 11.22
C ASP A 343 8.15 -17.34 11.49
N SER A 344 8.90 -18.20 12.14
CA SER A 344 8.47 -19.56 12.49
C SER A 344 7.60 -19.65 13.76
N THR A 345 7.28 -18.53 14.37
CA THR A 345 6.44 -18.46 15.57
C THR A 345 5.05 -17.88 15.22
N LEU A 346 4.03 -18.46 15.82
CA LEU A 346 2.64 -18.03 15.68
C LEU A 346 2.02 -17.87 17.06
N THR A 347 1.35 -16.74 17.27
CA THR A 347 0.64 -16.45 18.52
C THR A 347 -0.76 -15.92 18.19
N GLU A 348 -1.81 -16.54 18.72
CA GLU A 348 -3.16 -15.98 18.67
C GLU A 348 -3.22 -14.75 19.59
N LEU A 349 -3.75 -13.63 19.10
CA LEU A 349 -3.91 -12.42 19.89
C LEU A 349 -5.23 -12.46 20.65
N GLU A 350 -5.17 -12.29 21.95
CA GLU A 350 -6.35 -12.33 22.81
C GLU A 350 -7.25 -11.10 22.64
N THR A 351 -6.64 -9.95 22.31
CA THR A 351 -7.35 -8.67 22.17
C THR A 351 -6.83 -7.86 21.00
N GLU A 352 -7.74 -7.15 20.32
CA GLU A 352 -7.38 -6.21 19.24
C GLU A 352 -6.50 -5.02 19.72
N LYS A 353 -6.45 -4.75 21.04
CA LYS A 353 -5.58 -3.72 21.60
C LYS A 353 -4.09 -4.00 21.37
N GLN A 354 -3.72 -5.28 21.23
CA GLN A 354 -2.34 -5.71 20.97
C GLN A 354 -1.84 -5.33 19.56
N LEU A 355 -2.75 -5.05 18.62
CA LEU A 355 -2.43 -4.60 17.26
C LEU A 355 -1.82 -3.19 17.27
N VAL A 356 -2.28 -2.35 18.18
CA VAL A 356 -1.89 -0.93 18.24
C VAL A 356 -0.67 -0.76 19.12
N ASN A 357 0.49 -0.68 18.50
CA ASN A 357 1.78 -0.58 19.17
C ASN A 357 2.69 0.49 18.51
N ASN A 358 3.89 0.68 19.05
CA ASN A 358 4.86 1.66 18.56
C ASN A 358 5.71 1.16 17.38
N ASN A 359 5.52 -0.08 16.94
CA ASN A 359 6.25 -0.71 15.85
C ASN A 359 5.46 -0.77 14.54
N ALA A 360 4.15 -0.49 14.55
CA ALA A 360 3.32 -0.52 13.36
C ALA A 360 3.93 0.35 12.25
N TYR A 361 4.21 -0.28 11.10
CA TYR A 361 4.90 0.34 9.96
C TYR A 361 4.03 0.42 8.73
N LEU A 362 3.45 -0.73 8.29
CA LEU A 362 2.45 -0.77 7.23
C LEU A 362 1.12 -1.24 7.81
N LEU A 363 0.05 -0.53 7.46
CA LEU A 363 -1.32 -0.89 7.80
C LEU A 363 -2.05 -1.29 6.51
N PHE A 364 -2.61 -2.49 6.50
CA PHE A 364 -3.36 -3.00 5.36
C PHE A 364 -4.85 -2.94 5.68
N TYR A 365 -5.56 -2.17 4.91
CA TYR A 365 -6.99 -1.99 5.04
C TYR A 365 -7.73 -2.50 3.81
N TYR A 366 -8.87 -3.12 4.03
CA TYR A 366 -9.76 -3.58 2.98
C TYR A 366 -11.04 -2.76 2.99
N ARG A 367 -11.44 -2.24 1.82
CA ARG A 367 -12.61 -1.36 1.69
C ARG A 367 -13.90 -2.14 1.90
N ASN A 368 -14.74 -1.62 2.81
CA ASN A 368 -16.10 -2.11 2.98
C ASN A 368 -16.89 -1.89 1.67
N ASN A 369 -17.80 -2.80 1.36
CA ASN A 369 -18.67 -2.64 0.18
C ASN A 369 -19.74 -1.60 0.45
#